data_ae1fbf070a730fc79a263ca669b9311a
#
_entry.id   ae1fbf070a730fc79a263ca669b9311a
#
_cell.length_a   1.000
_cell.length_b   1.000
_cell.length_c   1.000
_cell.angle_alpha   90.00
_cell.angle_beta   90.00
_cell.angle_gamma   90.00
#
_symmetry.space_group_name_H-M   'P 1'
#
loop_
_entity.id
_entity.type
_entity.pdbx_description
1 polymer ?
#
loop_
_entity_poly.entity_id
_entity_poly.type
_entity_poly.pdbx_seq_one_letter_code
_entity_poly.pdbx_strand_id
1 'polypeptide(L)'
;MKIVAVEPIGITAERSESIKQELAAKGHEFVWYPDRKEDPAVLVERMKDADVAIISNIPLTADVLSQCPALKFLNVAFTGLDHIDLDYCREHSILVKNASGYATEAVAELAVGLAIDVFRKITFLDGSIRQGGVRGAFLGRELHGKIVGIVGTGAIGTRTAQLFQAFGCRVIAWSRTEKPGVKAMGIPYVPLDELMRTSDIISLHVPLTSETKHLISRELMAICKPTAILVNTARGNVVDMAALAESLREGRLAGAGIDVYEKEPPLAPEHPLLAAPNCVLVPHVGYATREAFDIRIDIILKNLEE
;
A
#
# COMPACT_ATOMS: atom_id res chain seq x y z
N MET A 1 -5.72 14.31 -28.40
CA MET A 1 -4.64 13.48 -27.81
C MET A 1 -5.01 12.02 -27.92
N LYS A 2 -4.00 11.16 -28.09
CA LYS A 2 -4.17 9.71 -27.96
C LYS A 2 -3.86 9.29 -26.53
N ILE A 3 -4.86 8.77 -25.84
CA ILE A 3 -4.80 8.36 -24.43
C ILE A 3 -4.86 6.83 -24.38
N VAL A 4 -3.87 6.19 -23.78
CA VAL A 4 -3.76 4.74 -23.73
C VAL A 4 -3.70 4.24 -22.31
N ALA A 5 -4.67 3.44 -21.87
CA ALA A 5 -4.57 2.67 -20.64
C ALA A 5 -3.88 1.34 -20.96
N VAL A 6 -2.61 1.21 -20.58
CA VAL A 6 -1.72 0.12 -21.04
C VAL A 6 -1.90 -1.20 -20.31
N GLU A 7 -2.69 -1.18 -19.24
CA GLU A 7 -3.00 -2.35 -18.39
C GLU A 7 -4.41 -2.23 -17.81
N PRO A 8 -4.95 -3.27 -17.14
CA PRO A 8 -6.18 -3.17 -16.39
C PRO A 8 -6.11 -2.08 -15.31
N ILE A 9 -7.00 -1.10 -15.40
CA ILE A 9 -7.13 0.00 -14.44
C ILE A 9 -8.34 -0.18 -13.52
N GLY A 10 -8.90 -1.40 -13.47
CA GLY A 10 -10.05 -1.75 -12.63
C GLY A 10 -11.40 -1.27 -13.14
N ILE A 11 -11.54 -1.11 -14.47
CA ILE A 11 -12.81 -0.80 -15.12
C ILE A 11 -13.37 -2.02 -15.85
N THR A 12 -14.70 -2.05 -16.01
CA THR A 12 -15.38 -3.02 -16.88
C THR A 12 -15.28 -2.58 -18.35
N ALA A 13 -15.56 -3.50 -19.29
CA ALA A 13 -15.64 -3.18 -20.70
C ALA A 13 -16.70 -2.10 -21.00
N GLU A 14 -17.84 -2.14 -20.31
CA GLU A 14 -18.92 -1.13 -20.41
C GLU A 14 -18.42 0.25 -19.95
N ARG A 15 -17.70 0.31 -18.81
CA ARG A 15 -17.15 1.58 -18.31
C ARG A 15 -16.06 2.11 -19.24
N SER A 16 -15.25 1.23 -19.84
CA SER A 16 -14.25 1.61 -20.85
C SER A 16 -14.91 2.25 -22.07
N GLU A 17 -16.00 1.68 -22.57
CA GLU A 17 -16.73 2.25 -23.72
C GLU A 17 -17.38 3.61 -23.37
N SER A 18 -17.92 3.75 -22.15
CA SER A 18 -18.42 5.04 -21.65
C SER A 18 -17.32 6.12 -21.62
N ILE A 19 -16.14 5.78 -21.08
CA ILE A 19 -14.97 6.68 -21.03
C ILE A 19 -14.53 7.05 -22.46
N LYS A 20 -14.50 6.09 -23.36
CA LYS A 20 -14.15 6.31 -24.76
C LYS A 20 -15.07 7.32 -25.43
N GLN A 21 -16.40 7.20 -25.23
CA GLN A 21 -17.37 8.14 -25.76
C GLN A 21 -17.21 9.54 -25.15
N GLU A 22 -17.00 9.63 -23.83
CA GLU A 22 -16.78 10.89 -23.12
C GLU A 22 -15.53 11.61 -23.65
N LEU A 23 -14.41 10.89 -23.81
CA LEU A 23 -13.16 11.44 -24.30
C LEU A 23 -13.24 11.78 -25.80
N ALA A 24 -13.95 10.99 -26.59
CA ALA A 24 -14.19 11.30 -28.02
C ALA A 24 -14.98 12.59 -28.21
N ALA A 25 -15.97 12.87 -27.35
CA ALA A 25 -16.71 14.14 -27.37
C ALA A 25 -15.82 15.36 -27.08
N LYS A 26 -14.69 15.16 -26.38
CA LYS A 26 -13.64 16.17 -26.11
C LYS A 26 -12.53 16.17 -27.19
N GLY A 27 -12.65 15.41 -28.27
CA GLY A 27 -11.67 15.32 -29.35
C GLY A 27 -10.44 14.45 -29.02
N HIS A 28 -10.57 13.49 -28.12
CA HIS A 28 -9.51 12.57 -27.74
C HIS A 28 -9.80 11.15 -28.19
N GLU A 29 -8.76 10.40 -28.55
CA GLU A 29 -8.81 8.96 -28.78
C GLU A 29 -8.49 8.23 -27.48
N PHE A 30 -9.28 7.22 -27.10
CA PHE A 30 -9.03 6.39 -25.94
C PHE A 30 -8.88 4.93 -26.34
N VAL A 31 -7.78 4.30 -25.93
CA VAL A 31 -7.49 2.88 -26.11
C VAL A 31 -7.28 2.26 -24.73
N TRP A 32 -7.90 1.12 -24.47
CA TRP A 32 -7.73 0.39 -23.22
C TRP A 32 -7.33 -1.06 -23.49
N TYR A 33 -6.30 -1.52 -22.78
CA TYR A 33 -5.86 -2.91 -22.78
C TYR A 33 -6.36 -3.59 -21.51
N PRO A 34 -7.23 -4.61 -21.62
CA PRO A 34 -7.82 -5.29 -20.46
C PRO A 34 -6.90 -6.36 -19.84
N ASP A 35 -5.75 -6.63 -20.45
CA ASP A 35 -4.77 -7.63 -20.01
C ASP A 35 -3.49 -6.96 -19.49
N ARG A 36 -2.91 -7.57 -18.44
CA ARG A 36 -1.63 -7.14 -17.88
C ARG A 36 -0.49 -7.81 -18.65
N LYS A 37 0.41 -7.01 -19.20
CA LYS A 37 1.66 -7.43 -19.84
C LYS A 37 2.81 -6.58 -19.32
N GLU A 38 3.86 -7.23 -18.81
CA GLU A 38 5.04 -6.55 -18.28
C GLU A 38 6.25 -6.61 -19.23
N ASP A 39 6.10 -7.29 -20.37
CA ASP A 39 7.14 -7.36 -21.40
C ASP A 39 7.43 -5.95 -21.94
N PRO A 40 8.68 -5.45 -21.86
CA PRO A 40 9.05 -4.12 -22.33
C PRO A 40 8.65 -3.84 -23.78
N ALA A 41 8.79 -4.82 -24.70
CA ALA A 41 8.44 -4.63 -26.10
C ALA A 41 6.94 -4.45 -26.27
N VAL A 42 6.12 -5.16 -25.50
CA VAL A 42 4.65 -4.99 -25.52
C VAL A 42 4.25 -3.64 -24.95
N LEU A 43 4.90 -3.17 -23.89
CA LEU A 43 4.63 -1.85 -23.30
C LEU A 43 4.97 -0.73 -24.30
N VAL A 44 6.11 -0.82 -24.97
CA VAL A 44 6.50 0.11 -26.03
C VAL A 44 5.46 0.10 -27.15
N GLU A 45 5.06 -1.07 -27.64
CA GLU A 45 4.06 -1.16 -28.73
C GLU A 45 2.73 -0.52 -28.35
N ARG A 46 2.29 -0.66 -27.10
CA ARG A 46 1.07 -0.02 -26.59
C ARG A 46 1.18 1.50 -26.45
N MET A 47 2.38 2.03 -26.15
CA MET A 47 2.58 3.44 -25.79
C MET A 47 3.28 4.30 -26.84
N LYS A 48 3.97 3.72 -27.84
CA LYS A 48 4.85 4.45 -28.77
C LYS A 48 4.22 5.68 -29.44
N ASP A 49 2.90 5.63 -29.70
CA ASP A 49 2.15 6.72 -30.36
C ASP A 49 1.21 7.46 -29.39
N ALA A 50 1.29 7.18 -28.09
CA ALA A 50 0.42 7.79 -27.08
C ALA A 50 0.94 9.17 -26.66
N ASP A 51 0.07 10.17 -26.61
CA ASP A 51 0.34 11.43 -25.92
C ASP A 51 0.28 11.25 -24.39
N VAL A 52 -0.66 10.40 -23.93
CA VAL A 52 -0.91 10.10 -22.52
C VAL A 52 -0.95 8.59 -22.31
N ALA A 53 -0.19 8.08 -21.35
CA ALA A 53 -0.31 6.71 -20.89
C ALA A 53 -0.93 6.67 -19.48
N ILE A 54 -1.96 5.84 -19.31
CA ILE A 54 -2.55 5.53 -18.01
C ILE A 54 -2.02 4.16 -17.60
N ILE A 55 -1.34 4.12 -16.45
CA ILE A 55 -0.79 2.88 -15.87
C ILE A 55 -1.27 2.71 -14.43
N SER A 56 -1.26 1.50 -13.91
CA SER A 56 -1.48 1.21 -12.49
C SER A 56 -0.13 1.03 -11.79
N ASN A 57 0.43 -0.17 -11.81
CA ASN A 57 1.67 -0.48 -11.11
C ASN A 57 2.67 -1.31 -11.93
N ILE A 58 2.54 -1.32 -13.26
CA ILE A 58 3.57 -1.91 -14.13
C ILE A 58 4.84 -1.06 -14.05
N PRO A 59 6.03 -1.68 -13.88
CA PRO A 59 7.29 -0.96 -13.89
C PRO A 59 7.56 -0.28 -15.25
N LEU A 60 7.87 1.01 -15.23
CA LEU A 60 8.32 1.77 -16.40
C LEU A 60 9.75 2.28 -16.19
N THR A 61 10.68 1.63 -16.87
CA THR A 61 12.10 1.99 -16.86
C THR A 61 12.40 3.04 -17.93
N ALA A 62 13.55 3.71 -17.83
CA ALA A 62 14.06 4.61 -18.85
C ALA A 62 14.13 3.94 -20.24
N ASP A 63 14.50 2.64 -20.30
CA ASP A 63 14.59 1.89 -21.56
C ASP A 63 13.23 1.79 -22.28
N VAL A 64 12.14 1.63 -21.55
CA VAL A 64 10.79 1.60 -22.13
C VAL A 64 10.36 3.01 -22.52
N LEU A 65 10.53 3.99 -21.62
CA LEU A 65 10.11 5.37 -21.85
C LEU A 65 10.82 6.02 -23.02
N SER A 66 12.11 5.73 -23.25
CA SER A 66 12.92 6.27 -24.33
C SER A 66 12.43 5.87 -25.73
N GLN A 67 11.66 4.78 -25.82
CA GLN A 67 11.08 4.28 -27.06
C GLN A 67 9.67 4.83 -27.31
N CYS A 68 9.16 5.72 -26.44
CA CYS A 68 7.84 6.34 -26.55
C CYS A 68 7.95 7.87 -26.73
N PRO A 69 8.50 8.37 -27.87
CA PRO A 69 8.83 9.78 -28.04
C PRO A 69 7.62 10.72 -28.09
N ALA A 70 6.41 10.20 -28.35
CA ALA A 70 5.18 10.98 -28.35
C ALA A 70 4.62 11.24 -26.93
N LEU A 71 5.10 10.48 -25.92
CA LEU A 71 4.57 10.51 -24.57
C LEU A 71 4.89 11.83 -23.85
N LYS A 72 3.86 12.54 -23.41
CA LYS A 72 3.95 13.81 -22.69
C LYS A 72 3.45 13.72 -21.26
N PHE A 73 2.60 12.72 -20.96
CA PHE A 73 1.94 12.61 -19.68
C PHE A 73 1.78 11.14 -19.25
N LEU A 74 2.28 10.82 -18.06
CA LEU A 74 2.00 9.58 -17.34
C LEU A 74 0.96 9.83 -16.27
N ASN A 75 -0.23 9.28 -16.43
CA ASN A 75 -1.33 9.38 -15.49
C ASN A 75 -1.44 8.06 -14.69
N VAL A 76 -0.91 8.06 -13.48
CA VAL A 76 -0.71 6.84 -12.71
C VAL A 76 -1.96 6.54 -11.88
N ALA A 77 -2.71 5.51 -12.26
CA ALA A 77 -3.89 5.01 -11.56
C ALA A 77 -3.49 4.24 -10.27
N PHE A 78 -2.58 4.79 -9.49
CA PHE A 78 -2.06 4.26 -8.24
C PHE A 78 -1.53 5.41 -7.38
N THR A 79 -1.25 5.16 -6.08
CA THR A 79 -0.69 6.21 -5.20
C THR A 79 0.83 6.26 -5.29
N GLY A 80 1.50 5.10 -5.25
CA GLY A 80 2.95 5.00 -5.30
C GLY A 80 3.50 5.22 -6.71
N LEU A 81 4.69 5.81 -6.80
CA LEU A 81 5.40 6.09 -8.05
C LEU A 81 6.76 5.38 -8.11
N ASP A 82 7.06 4.54 -7.15
CA ASP A 82 8.34 3.85 -6.97
C ASP A 82 8.66 2.82 -8.07
N HIS A 83 7.71 2.51 -8.94
CA HIS A 83 7.84 1.64 -10.11
C HIS A 83 8.14 2.40 -11.42
N ILE A 84 8.27 3.74 -11.37
CA ILE A 84 8.51 4.60 -12.53
C ILE A 84 9.88 5.27 -12.40
N ASP A 85 10.62 5.36 -13.51
CA ASP A 85 11.82 6.19 -13.60
C ASP A 85 11.43 7.68 -13.67
N LEU A 86 11.26 8.28 -12.49
CA LEU A 86 10.86 9.68 -12.36
C LEU A 86 11.97 10.65 -12.80
N ASP A 87 13.24 10.24 -12.73
CA ASP A 87 14.37 11.08 -13.18
C ASP A 87 14.34 11.19 -14.69
N TYR A 88 14.16 10.07 -15.39
CA TYR A 88 13.94 10.07 -16.83
C TYR A 88 12.74 10.96 -17.24
N CYS A 89 11.60 10.80 -16.56
CA CYS A 89 10.41 11.62 -16.86
C CYS A 89 10.68 13.12 -16.71
N ARG A 90 11.41 13.51 -15.67
CA ARG A 90 11.77 14.92 -15.42
C ARG A 90 12.71 15.47 -16.49
N GLU A 91 13.74 14.71 -16.86
CA GLU A 91 14.73 15.11 -17.86
C GLU A 91 14.11 15.26 -19.26
N HIS A 92 13.07 14.47 -19.56
CA HIS A 92 12.40 14.48 -20.86
C HIS A 92 11.05 15.23 -20.85
N SER A 93 10.78 16.01 -19.79
CA SER A 93 9.56 16.82 -19.66
C SER A 93 8.24 16.01 -19.76
N ILE A 94 8.27 14.76 -19.32
CA ILE A 94 7.07 13.94 -19.20
C ILE A 94 6.39 14.29 -17.87
N LEU A 95 5.18 14.86 -17.92
CA LEU A 95 4.39 15.14 -16.74
C LEU A 95 3.98 13.82 -16.08
N VAL A 96 4.09 13.75 -14.75
CA VAL A 96 3.61 12.59 -13.99
C VAL A 96 2.62 13.06 -12.93
N LYS A 97 1.39 12.55 -12.99
CA LYS A 97 0.39 12.69 -11.92
C LYS A 97 -0.06 11.31 -11.45
N ASN A 98 -0.51 11.22 -10.21
CA ASN A 98 -1.00 9.97 -9.63
C ASN A 98 -2.43 10.11 -9.10
N ALA A 99 -3.03 8.98 -8.71
CA ALA A 99 -4.35 8.95 -8.10
C ALA A 99 -4.29 9.04 -6.57
N SER A 100 -3.44 9.91 -6.01
CA SER A 100 -3.28 10.05 -4.56
C SER A 100 -4.61 10.29 -3.85
N GLY A 101 -4.85 9.53 -2.76
CA GLY A 101 -6.07 9.65 -1.94
C GLY A 101 -7.16 8.63 -2.25
N TYR A 102 -7.14 7.97 -3.41
CA TYR A 102 -8.21 7.05 -3.82
C TYR A 102 -8.44 5.89 -2.85
N ALA A 103 -7.39 5.35 -2.25
CA ALA A 103 -7.43 4.18 -1.38
C ALA A 103 -7.26 4.52 0.11
N THR A 104 -7.44 5.78 0.50
CA THR A 104 -7.17 6.21 1.89
C THR A 104 -8.02 5.43 2.90
N GLU A 105 -9.33 5.32 2.67
CA GLU A 105 -10.24 4.58 3.54
C GLU A 105 -9.92 3.08 3.50
N ALA A 106 -9.85 2.50 2.31
CA ALA A 106 -9.64 1.07 2.11
C ALA A 106 -8.38 0.55 2.82
N VAL A 107 -7.24 1.24 2.66
CA VAL A 107 -5.97 0.83 3.30
C VAL A 107 -6.01 1.04 4.80
N ALA A 108 -6.64 2.12 5.28
CA ALA A 108 -6.77 2.38 6.72
C ALA A 108 -7.65 1.32 7.40
N GLU A 109 -8.74 0.92 6.77
CA GLU A 109 -9.64 -0.14 7.26
C GLU A 109 -8.94 -1.50 7.26
N LEU A 110 -8.20 -1.85 6.20
CA LEU A 110 -7.43 -3.10 6.18
C LEU A 110 -6.37 -3.12 7.28
N ALA A 111 -5.68 -2.01 7.55
CA ALA A 111 -4.68 -1.95 8.62
C ALA A 111 -5.29 -2.26 10.00
N VAL A 112 -6.48 -1.74 10.29
CA VAL A 112 -7.23 -2.06 11.51
C VAL A 112 -7.70 -3.52 11.49
N GLY A 113 -8.22 -3.99 10.35
CA GLY A 113 -8.65 -5.38 10.16
C GLY A 113 -7.54 -6.39 10.43
N LEU A 114 -6.33 -6.15 9.89
CA LEU A 114 -5.15 -6.97 10.13
C LEU A 114 -4.74 -6.96 11.62
N ALA A 115 -4.78 -5.80 12.29
CA ALA A 115 -4.50 -5.73 13.71
C ALA A 115 -5.49 -6.56 14.54
N ILE A 116 -6.77 -6.52 14.19
CA ILE A 116 -7.82 -7.33 14.83
C ILE A 116 -7.58 -8.81 14.57
N ASP A 117 -7.29 -9.19 13.32
CA ASP A 117 -7.05 -10.60 12.97
C ASP A 117 -5.84 -11.17 13.75
N VAL A 118 -4.72 -10.46 13.78
CA VAL A 118 -3.53 -10.88 14.55
C VAL A 118 -3.84 -11.01 16.04
N PHE A 119 -4.57 -10.07 16.66
CA PHE A 119 -4.93 -10.12 18.08
C PHE A 119 -5.95 -11.19 18.42
N ARG A 120 -6.86 -11.49 17.50
CA ARG A 120 -7.97 -12.43 17.71
C ARG A 120 -7.76 -13.77 17.02
N LYS A 121 -6.69 -13.90 16.18
CA LYS A 121 -6.37 -15.08 15.35
C LYS A 121 -7.56 -15.56 14.49
N ILE A 122 -8.27 -14.62 13.86
CA ILE A 122 -9.52 -14.92 13.15
C ILE A 122 -9.27 -15.90 12.02
N THR A 123 -8.33 -15.60 11.13
CA THR A 123 -7.96 -16.46 10.01
C THR A 123 -7.48 -17.84 10.46
N PHE A 124 -6.65 -17.91 11.51
CA PHE A 124 -6.19 -19.19 12.07
C PHE A 124 -7.35 -20.01 12.65
N LEU A 125 -8.24 -19.39 13.42
CA LEU A 125 -9.37 -20.06 14.07
C LEU A 125 -10.45 -20.46 13.05
N ASP A 126 -10.66 -19.70 11.97
CA ASP A 126 -11.52 -20.12 10.86
C ASP A 126 -10.98 -21.42 10.22
N GLY A 127 -9.69 -21.48 9.93
CA GLY A 127 -9.05 -22.71 9.42
C GLY A 127 -9.16 -23.88 10.40
N SER A 128 -9.02 -23.64 11.71
CA SER A 128 -9.16 -24.65 12.76
C SER A 128 -10.57 -25.22 12.83
N ILE A 129 -11.59 -24.35 12.87
CA ILE A 129 -12.99 -24.81 12.99
C ILE A 129 -13.44 -25.60 11.78
N ARG A 130 -12.98 -25.27 10.57
CA ARG A 130 -13.26 -26.02 9.33
C ARG A 130 -12.65 -27.44 9.35
N GLN A 131 -11.65 -27.67 10.21
CA GLN A 131 -11.01 -28.98 10.43
C GLN A 131 -11.54 -29.67 11.70
N GLY A 132 -12.66 -29.23 12.27
CA GLY A 132 -13.25 -29.80 13.48
C GLY A 132 -12.58 -29.37 14.78
N GLY A 133 -11.73 -28.35 14.75
CA GLY A 133 -11.07 -27.82 15.93
C GLY A 133 -11.98 -26.97 16.81
N VAL A 134 -11.45 -26.57 17.97
CA VAL A 134 -12.13 -25.73 18.97
C VAL A 134 -11.18 -24.61 19.44
N ARG A 135 -11.70 -23.62 20.15
CA ARG A 135 -10.91 -22.51 20.69
C ARG A 135 -9.71 -22.97 21.55
N GLY A 136 -9.82 -24.10 22.25
CA GLY A 136 -8.83 -24.53 23.22
C GLY A 136 -8.63 -23.49 24.34
N ALA A 137 -7.40 -23.28 24.76
CA ALA A 137 -7.02 -22.32 25.78
C ALA A 137 -6.74 -20.90 25.22
N PHE A 138 -6.99 -20.65 23.95
CA PHE A 138 -6.68 -19.35 23.32
C PHE A 138 -7.51 -18.22 23.93
N LEU A 139 -6.83 -17.16 24.31
CA LEU A 139 -7.41 -15.87 24.70
C LEU A 139 -6.82 -14.80 23.78
N GLY A 140 -7.69 -14.10 23.07
CA GLY A 140 -7.32 -12.95 22.23
C GLY A 140 -7.09 -11.67 23.06
N ARG A 141 -6.76 -10.59 22.35
CA ARG A 141 -6.56 -9.26 22.95
C ARG A 141 -7.56 -8.26 22.33
N GLU A 142 -7.86 -7.21 23.07
CA GLU A 142 -8.72 -6.10 22.63
C GLU A 142 -7.85 -4.94 22.11
N LEU A 143 -8.41 -4.13 21.21
CA LEU A 143 -7.78 -2.87 20.78
C LEU A 143 -7.93 -1.78 21.85
N HIS A 144 -9.08 -1.74 22.54
CA HIS A 144 -9.38 -0.72 23.54
C HIS A 144 -8.24 -0.58 24.58
N GLY A 145 -7.85 0.67 24.83
CA GLY A 145 -6.79 0.99 25.78
C GLY A 145 -5.36 0.69 25.31
N LYS A 146 -5.15 0.12 24.11
CA LYS A 146 -3.81 -0.12 23.57
C LYS A 146 -3.16 1.15 23.07
N ILE A 147 -1.84 1.16 23.06
CA ILE A 147 -1.03 2.22 22.43
C ILE A 147 -0.74 1.81 20.99
N VAL A 148 -1.14 2.66 20.07
CA VAL A 148 -0.89 2.47 18.62
C VAL A 148 0.15 3.49 18.16
N GLY A 149 1.26 3.02 17.63
CA GLY A 149 2.29 3.81 16.97
C GLY A 149 2.05 3.90 15.47
N ILE A 150 1.76 5.10 14.98
CA ILE A 150 1.61 5.36 13.55
C ILE A 150 2.93 5.88 12.99
N VAL A 151 3.54 5.08 12.12
CA VAL A 151 4.79 5.44 11.42
C VAL A 151 4.44 6.03 10.06
N GLY A 152 4.45 7.36 9.98
CA GLY A 152 4.01 8.13 8.80
C GLY A 152 2.59 8.68 8.92
N THR A 153 2.46 10.01 8.96
CA THR A 153 1.18 10.72 9.07
C THR A 153 0.74 11.34 7.74
N GLY A 154 0.87 10.58 6.64
CA GLY A 154 0.23 10.89 5.35
C GLY A 154 -1.30 10.81 5.46
N ALA A 155 -2.02 10.83 4.33
CA ALA A 155 -3.48 10.69 4.32
C ALA A 155 -3.92 9.38 4.98
N ILE A 156 -3.35 8.25 4.54
CA ILE A 156 -3.66 6.91 5.07
C ILE A 156 -3.32 6.80 6.56
N GLY A 157 -2.09 7.15 6.97
CA GLY A 157 -1.70 7.03 8.38
C GLY A 157 -2.51 7.93 9.31
N THR A 158 -2.90 9.12 8.86
CA THR A 158 -3.81 10.01 9.62
C THR A 158 -5.19 9.37 9.78
N ARG A 159 -5.72 8.77 8.70
CA ARG A 159 -7.02 8.09 8.74
C ARG A 159 -6.98 6.83 9.61
N THR A 160 -5.92 6.03 9.50
CA THR A 160 -5.69 4.87 10.37
C THR A 160 -5.65 5.26 11.84
N ALA A 161 -4.97 6.40 12.16
CA ALA A 161 -4.94 6.93 13.51
C ALA A 161 -6.34 7.26 14.05
N GLN A 162 -7.20 7.91 13.23
CA GLN A 162 -8.60 8.20 13.60
C GLN A 162 -9.40 6.93 13.87
N LEU A 163 -9.25 5.91 13.02
CA LEU A 163 -9.94 4.63 13.22
C LEU A 163 -9.51 3.98 14.53
N PHE A 164 -8.22 3.90 14.83
CA PHE A 164 -7.76 3.35 16.12
C PHE A 164 -8.23 4.18 17.31
N GLN A 165 -8.29 5.51 17.21
CA GLN A 165 -8.88 6.36 18.26
C GLN A 165 -10.37 6.02 18.48
N ALA A 166 -11.14 5.77 17.40
CA ALA A 166 -12.54 5.37 17.51
C ALA A 166 -12.72 4.00 18.21
N PHE A 167 -11.73 3.11 18.14
CA PHE A 167 -11.67 1.88 18.94
C PHE A 167 -11.20 2.09 20.39
N GLY A 168 -10.99 3.33 20.82
CA GLY A 168 -10.53 3.63 22.18
C GLY A 168 -9.04 3.41 22.41
N CYS A 169 -8.23 3.37 21.37
CA CYS A 169 -6.78 3.31 21.47
C CYS A 169 -6.18 4.68 21.82
N ARG A 170 -5.04 4.68 22.47
CA ARG A 170 -4.14 5.83 22.59
C ARG A 170 -3.22 5.81 21.38
N VAL A 171 -3.21 6.88 20.58
CA VAL A 171 -2.38 6.94 19.37
C VAL A 171 -1.20 7.88 19.60
N ILE A 172 0.00 7.45 19.22
CA ILE A 172 1.22 8.24 19.10
C ILE A 172 1.72 8.15 17.65
N ALA A 173 2.50 9.11 17.20
CA ALA A 173 2.95 9.14 15.82
C ALA A 173 4.44 9.47 15.69
N TRP A 174 5.01 8.99 14.59
CA TRP A 174 6.30 9.44 14.07
C TRP A 174 6.15 9.77 12.59
N SER A 175 6.75 10.87 12.16
CA SER A 175 6.82 11.23 10.74
C SER A 175 7.96 12.24 10.54
N ARG A 176 8.57 12.24 9.35
CA ARG A 176 9.59 13.23 8.97
C ARG A 176 9.09 14.67 9.14
N THR A 177 7.83 14.91 8.83
CA THR A 177 7.18 16.21 8.98
C THR A 177 5.98 16.06 9.90
N GLU A 178 5.96 16.80 11.00
CA GLU A 178 4.83 16.86 11.92
C GLU A 178 3.72 17.74 11.33
N LYS A 179 2.48 17.27 11.42
CA LYS A 179 1.30 17.96 10.88
C LYS A 179 0.49 18.58 12.01
N PRO A 180 0.22 19.92 11.98
CA PRO A 180 -0.63 20.58 13.00
C PRO A 180 -2.00 19.91 13.15
N GLY A 181 -2.63 19.47 12.04
CA GLY A 181 -3.91 18.79 12.08
C GLY A 181 -3.89 17.47 12.86
N VAL A 182 -2.78 16.73 12.81
CA VAL A 182 -2.62 15.48 13.58
C VAL A 182 -2.43 15.79 15.07
N LYS A 183 -1.64 16.83 15.41
CA LYS A 183 -1.52 17.30 16.80
C LYS A 183 -2.86 17.78 17.38
N ALA A 184 -3.66 18.46 16.58
CA ALA A 184 -4.98 18.92 16.99
C ALA A 184 -5.97 17.77 17.29
N MET A 185 -5.70 16.55 16.78
CA MET A 185 -6.44 15.34 17.11
C MET A 185 -6.01 14.72 18.46
N GLY A 186 -5.10 15.37 19.21
CA GLY A 186 -4.55 14.84 20.45
C GLY A 186 -3.50 13.75 20.26
N ILE A 187 -2.89 13.64 19.07
CA ILE A 187 -1.88 12.64 18.75
C ILE A 187 -0.48 13.28 18.89
N PRO A 188 0.30 12.91 19.91
CA PRO A 188 1.65 13.42 20.07
C PRO A 188 2.61 12.75 19.08
N TYR A 189 3.58 13.53 18.59
CA TYR A 189 4.74 12.99 17.87
C TYR A 189 5.83 12.64 18.86
N VAL A 190 6.46 11.48 18.67
CA VAL A 190 7.55 10.97 19.50
C VAL A 190 8.70 10.47 18.61
N PRO A 191 9.94 10.34 19.12
CA PRO A 191 11.02 9.67 18.41
C PRO A 191 10.64 8.24 18.00
N LEU A 192 11.21 7.76 16.88
CA LEU A 192 10.84 6.43 16.35
C LEU A 192 11.13 5.30 17.34
N ASP A 193 12.27 5.36 18.02
CA ASP A 193 12.64 4.35 19.02
C ASP A 193 11.70 4.35 20.25
N GLU A 194 11.20 5.52 20.66
CA GLU A 194 10.18 5.63 21.70
C GLU A 194 8.86 5.03 21.23
N LEU A 195 8.43 5.33 20.00
CA LEU A 195 7.24 4.74 19.39
C LEU A 195 7.34 3.22 19.40
N MET A 196 8.47 2.66 18.93
CA MET A 196 8.68 1.21 18.87
C MET A 196 8.64 0.56 20.28
N ARG A 197 9.26 1.19 21.28
CA ARG A 197 9.27 0.68 22.67
C ARG A 197 7.91 0.67 23.33
N THR A 198 7.09 1.67 23.05
CA THR A 198 5.88 1.93 23.85
C THR A 198 4.62 1.40 23.21
N SER A 199 4.63 1.14 21.90
CA SER A 199 3.44 0.68 21.16
C SER A 199 3.09 -0.78 21.44
N ASP A 200 1.79 -1.07 21.44
CA ASP A 200 1.22 -2.42 21.40
C ASP A 200 0.91 -2.83 19.97
N ILE A 201 0.66 -1.85 19.09
CA ILE A 201 0.44 -2.01 17.67
C ILE A 201 1.29 -0.96 16.96
N ILE A 202 2.09 -1.38 15.99
CA ILE A 202 2.91 -0.50 15.14
C ILE A 202 2.36 -0.60 13.72
N SER A 203 1.86 0.51 13.18
CA SER A 203 1.25 0.54 11.84
C SER A 203 2.04 1.46 10.91
N LEU A 204 2.46 0.92 9.76
CA LEU A 204 3.39 1.57 8.83
C LEU A 204 2.64 2.22 7.66
N HIS A 205 2.92 3.52 7.42
CA HIS A 205 2.29 4.35 6.40
C HIS A 205 3.27 5.33 5.75
N VAL A 206 4.54 4.94 5.64
CA VAL A 206 5.58 5.73 4.96
C VAL A 206 5.79 5.24 3.52
N PRO A 207 6.14 6.12 2.57
CA PRO A 207 6.55 5.68 1.23
C PRO A 207 7.89 4.96 1.30
N LEU A 208 8.21 4.16 0.27
CA LEU A 208 9.54 3.60 0.09
C LEU A 208 10.46 4.64 -0.55
N THR A 209 11.53 4.97 0.14
CA THR A 209 12.62 5.83 -0.31
C THR A 209 13.95 5.26 0.16
N SER A 210 15.07 5.83 -0.25
CA SER A 210 16.39 5.46 0.29
C SER A 210 16.47 5.60 1.82
N GLU A 211 15.75 6.57 2.41
CA GLU A 211 15.73 6.84 3.84
C GLU A 211 14.80 5.88 4.63
N THR A 212 13.77 5.32 3.97
CA THR A 212 12.77 4.47 4.60
C THR A 212 12.97 2.98 4.28
N LYS A 213 13.90 2.66 3.39
CA LYS A 213 14.27 1.26 3.13
C LYS A 213 14.85 0.64 4.40
N HIS A 214 14.25 -0.47 4.82
CA HIS A 214 14.55 -1.17 6.09
C HIS A 214 14.53 -0.24 7.32
N LEU A 215 13.67 0.80 7.27
CA LEU A 215 13.44 1.69 8.42
C LEU A 215 13.11 0.90 9.67
N ILE A 216 12.27 -0.14 9.54
CA ILE A 216 11.97 -1.08 10.61
C ILE A 216 13.00 -2.21 10.55
N SER A 217 14.13 -1.93 11.17
CA SER A 217 15.29 -2.82 11.22
C SER A 217 15.18 -3.86 12.34
N ARG A 218 16.11 -4.82 12.35
CA ARG A 218 16.31 -5.79 13.44
C ARG A 218 16.44 -5.11 14.82
N GLU A 219 17.22 -4.04 14.89
CA GLU A 219 17.50 -3.31 16.12
C GLU A 219 16.23 -2.63 16.67
N LEU A 220 15.43 -2.03 15.80
CA LEU A 220 14.16 -1.43 16.18
C LEU A 220 13.12 -2.48 16.62
N MET A 221 13.08 -3.63 15.95
CA MET A 221 12.21 -4.73 16.40
C MET A 221 12.66 -5.32 17.74
N ALA A 222 13.95 -5.34 18.03
CA ALA A 222 14.50 -5.87 19.29
C ALA A 222 14.11 -5.04 20.52
N ILE A 223 13.76 -3.76 20.35
CA ILE A 223 13.35 -2.90 21.48
C ILE A 223 11.82 -2.83 21.66
N CYS A 224 11.05 -3.50 20.81
CA CYS A 224 9.61 -3.58 20.94
C CYS A 224 9.17 -4.37 22.19
N LYS A 225 7.94 -4.17 22.61
CA LYS A 225 7.31 -5.07 23.60
C LYS A 225 7.18 -6.47 22.99
N PRO A 226 7.46 -7.54 23.72
CA PRO A 226 7.22 -8.91 23.25
C PRO A 226 5.73 -9.17 22.90
N THR A 227 4.85 -8.33 23.43
CA THR A 227 3.41 -8.36 23.15
C THR A 227 2.99 -7.49 21.96
N ALA A 228 3.90 -6.72 21.37
CA ALA A 228 3.60 -5.84 20.25
C ALA A 228 3.36 -6.60 18.94
N ILE A 229 2.55 -6.03 18.06
CA ILE A 229 2.36 -6.51 16.70
C ILE A 229 2.76 -5.43 15.69
N LEU A 230 3.19 -5.87 14.52
CA LEU A 230 3.51 -5.00 13.38
C LEU A 230 2.46 -5.14 12.28
N VAL A 231 1.97 -4.03 11.75
CA VAL A 231 1.09 -3.98 10.57
C VAL A 231 1.77 -3.21 9.47
N ASN A 232 1.94 -3.83 8.30
CA ASN A 232 2.53 -3.19 7.14
C ASN A 232 1.59 -3.27 5.92
N THR A 233 0.97 -2.15 5.62
CA THR A 233 0.16 -1.90 4.42
C THR A 233 0.79 -0.80 3.54
N ALA A 234 2.08 -0.49 3.76
CA ALA A 234 2.81 0.56 3.04
C ALA A 234 3.63 0.00 1.88
N ARG A 235 4.85 -0.48 2.17
CA ARG A 235 5.76 -1.14 1.21
C ARG A 235 6.57 -2.22 1.92
N GLY A 236 6.82 -3.35 1.23
CA GLY A 236 7.57 -4.47 1.81
C GLY A 236 8.95 -4.07 2.30
N ASN A 237 9.72 -3.42 1.44
CA ASN A 237 11.09 -3.01 1.72
C ASN A 237 11.25 -1.92 2.83
N VAL A 238 10.17 -1.42 3.42
CA VAL A 238 10.24 -0.58 4.62
C VAL A 238 10.64 -1.41 5.85
N VAL A 239 10.37 -2.72 5.81
CA VAL A 239 10.68 -3.68 6.88
C VAL A 239 11.80 -4.62 6.42
N ASP A 240 12.73 -4.95 7.29
CA ASP A 240 13.58 -6.13 7.14
C ASP A 240 12.75 -7.38 7.41
N MET A 241 12.22 -8.01 6.34
CA MET A 241 11.30 -9.15 6.46
C MET A 241 11.97 -10.40 7.02
N ALA A 242 13.26 -10.59 6.79
CA ALA A 242 14.01 -11.69 7.39
C ALA A 242 14.12 -11.51 8.91
N ALA A 243 14.45 -10.30 9.36
CA ALA A 243 14.49 -9.95 10.78
C ALA A 243 13.10 -9.99 11.42
N LEU A 244 12.03 -9.63 10.70
CA LEU A 244 10.65 -9.77 11.17
C LEU A 244 10.30 -11.24 11.42
N ALA A 245 10.55 -12.10 10.45
CA ALA A 245 10.29 -13.53 10.58
C ALA A 245 11.06 -14.17 11.74
N GLU A 246 12.31 -13.75 11.97
CA GLU A 246 13.10 -14.18 13.11
C GLU A 246 12.50 -13.67 14.42
N SER A 247 12.13 -12.38 14.49
CA SER A 247 11.51 -11.76 15.67
C SER A 247 10.19 -12.46 16.08
N LEU A 248 9.40 -12.89 15.10
CA LEU A 248 8.17 -13.65 15.32
C LEU A 248 8.47 -15.07 15.86
N ARG A 249 9.47 -15.77 15.29
CA ARG A 249 9.87 -17.12 15.75
C ARG A 249 10.44 -17.12 17.15
N GLU A 250 11.17 -16.09 17.51
CA GLU A 250 11.78 -15.94 18.83
C GLU A 250 10.85 -15.30 19.86
N GLY A 251 9.63 -14.91 19.47
CA GLY A 251 8.66 -14.27 20.37
C GLY A 251 9.05 -12.86 20.80
N ARG A 252 9.92 -12.18 20.06
CA ARG A 252 10.25 -10.75 20.27
C ARG A 252 9.11 -9.83 19.82
N LEU A 253 8.28 -10.31 18.88
CA LEU A 253 7.00 -9.73 18.49
C LEU A 253 5.91 -10.79 18.61
N ALA A 254 4.72 -10.38 19.04
CA ALA A 254 3.58 -11.28 19.21
C ALA A 254 2.91 -11.68 17.90
N GLY A 255 3.10 -10.92 16.83
CA GLY A 255 2.51 -11.21 15.53
C GLY A 255 2.73 -10.10 14.51
N ALA A 256 2.32 -10.33 13.28
CA ALA A 256 2.35 -9.35 12.21
C ALA A 256 1.16 -9.50 11.25
N GLY A 257 0.71 -8.37 10.68
CA GLY A 257 -0.24 -8.30 9.57
C GLY A 257 0.43 -7.64 8.37
N ILE A 258 0.61 -8.36 7.27
CA ILE A 258 1.43 -7.96 6.13
C ILE A 258 0.61 -8.02 4.84
N ASP A 259 0.50 -6.87 4.17
CA ASP A 259 -0.16 -6.74 2.87
C ASP A 259 0.83 -6.57 1.71
N VAL A 260 2.08 -6.23 2.00
CA VAL A 260 3.09 -5.85 1.01
C VAL A 260 4.43 -6.55 1.26
N TYR A 261 5.18 -6.84 0.19
CA TYR A 261 6.39 -7.66 0.23
C TYR A 261 7.55 -6.98 -0.51
N GLU A 262 8.80 -7.47 -0.34
CA GLU A 262 9.97 -6.98 -1.08
C GLU A 262 9.83 -7.26 -2.58
N LYS A 263 9.28 -8.42 -2.90
CA LYS A 263 8.80 -8.81 -4.22
C LYS A 263 7.34 -9.23 -4.09
N GLU A 264 6.49 -8.55 -4.81
CA GLU A 264 5.05 -8.80 -4.76
C GLU A 264 4.67 -10.23 -5.18
N PRO A 265 3.54 -10.78 -4.69
CA PRO A 265 3.11 -12.14 -4.97
C PRO A 265 3.06 -12.50 -6.46
N PRO A 266 3.32 -13.77 -6.80
CA PRO A 266 3.43 -14.91 -5.87
C PRO A 266 4.78 -14.95 -5.14
N LEU A 267 4.71 -15.19 -3.82
CA LEU A 267 5.93 -15.32 -3.00
C LEU A 267 6.67 -16.60 -3.33
N ALA A 268 8.01 -16.55 -3.20
CA ALA A 268 8.82 -17.77 -3.28
C ALA A 268 8.44 -18.74 -2.15
N PRO A 269 8.42 -20.07 -2.40
CA PRO A 269 8.01 -21.05 -1.39
C PRO A 269 8.83 -21.00 -0.09
N GLU A 270 10.07 -20.53 -0.18
CA GLU A 270 11.00 -20.38 0.94
C GLU A 270 10.92 -18.99 1.63
N HIS A 271 9.97 -18.15 1.23
CA HIS A 271 9.84 -16.82 1.83
C HIS A 271 9.63 -16.90 3.36
N PRO A 272 10.47 -16.21 4.17
CA PRO A 272 10.59 -16.47 5.60
C PRO A 272 9.30 -16.23 6.39
N LEU A 273 8.41 -15.37 5.92
CA LEU A 273 7.14 -15.09 6.58
C LEU A 273 6.11 -16.22 6.41
N LEU A 274 6.22 -17.08 5.39
CA LEU A 274 5.26 -18.18 5.19
C LEU A 274 5.26 -19.19 6.35
N ALA A 275 6.39 -19.34 7.03
CA ALA A 275 6.54 -20.21 8.20
C ALA A 275 6.56 -19.42 9.53
N ALA A 276 6.36 -18.11 9.51
CA ALA A 276 6.41 -17.30 10.72
C ALA A 276 5.12 -17.47 11.55
N PRO A 277 5.20 -17.65 12.88
CA PRO A 277 4.03 -17.81 13.72
C PRO A 277 3.23 -16.52 13.84
N ASN A 278 1.91 -16.64 13.95
CA ASN A 278 0.97 -15.51 14.12
C ASN A 278 1.21 -14.35 13.12
N CYS A 279 1.43 -14.71 11.87
CA CYS A 279 1.62 -13.78 10.75
C CYS A 279 0.45 -13.90 9.79
N VAL A 280 -0.35 -12.85 9.65
CA VAL A 280 -1.45 -12.76 8.69
C VAL A 280 -0.90 -12.14 7.42
N LEU A 281 -1.03 -12.86 6.30
CA LEU A 281 -0.48 -12.47 5.01
C LEU A 281 -1.61 -12.28 4.01
N VAL A 282 -1.67 -11.14 3.35
CA VAL A 282 -2.62 -10.85 2.26
C VAL A 282 -1.87 -10.30 1.04
N PRO A 283 -2.36 -10.52 -0.19
CA PRO A 283 -1.59 -10.31 -1.42
C PRO A 283 -1.76 -8.91 -1.99
N HIS A 284 -1.35 -7.87 -1.26
CA HIS A 284 -1.41 -6.45 -1.64
C HIS A 284 -2.82 -6.02 -2.06
N VAL A 285 -3.77 -6.20 -1.14
CA VAL A 285 -5.20 -5.93 -1.37
C VAL A 285 -5.72 -4.67 -0.67
N GLY A 286 -4.86 -3.92 0.02
CA GLY A 286 -5.27 -2.75 0.79
C GLY A 286 -6.03 -1.70 -0.02
N TYR A 287 -5.75 -1.59 -1.31
CA TYR A 287 -6.43 -0.68 -2.23
C TYR A 287 -7.64 -1.32 -2.95
N ALA A 288 -7.83 -2.63 -2.84
CA ALA A 288 -8.71 -3.38 -3.72
C ALA A 288 -10.16 -3.41 -3.21
N THR A 289 -10.80 -2.25 -3.14
CA THR A 289 -12.24 -2.11 -2.88
C THR A 289 -12.95 -1.49 -4.08
N ARG A 290 -14.25 -1.72 -4.22
CA ARG A 290 -15.07 -1.15 -5.32
C ARG A 290 -15.02 0.37 -5.27
N GLU A 291 -15.23 0.93 -4.10
CA GLU A 291 -15.24 2.37 -3.85
C GLU A 291 -13.88 3.02 -4.20
N ALA A 292 -12.78 2.38 -3.81
CA ALA A 292 -11.46 2.88 -4.16
C ALA A 292 -11.23 2.87 -5.68
N PHE A 293 -11.68 1.84 -6.39
CA PHE A 293 -11.57 1.80 -7.85
C PHE A 293 -12.40 2.89 -8.52
N ASP A 294 -13.63 3.16 -8.05
CA ASP A 294 -14.47 4.24 -8.58
C ASP A 294 -13.80 5.61 -8.37
N ILE A 295 -13.37 5.91 -7.14
CA ILE A 295 -12.62 7.14 -6.82
C ILE A 295 -11.36 7.28 -7.68
N ARG A 296 -10.64 6.18 -7.89
CA ARG A 296 -9.43 6.17 -8.72
C ARG A 296 -9.70 6.59 -10.16
N ILE A 297 -10.77 6.07 -10.75
CA ILE A 297 -11.16 6.43 -12.12
C ILE A 297 -11.52 7.92 -12.19
N ASP A 298 -12.28 8.44 -11.24
CA ASP A 298 -12.63 9.85 -11.20
C ASP A 298 -11.38 10.75 -11.11
N ILE A 299 -10.39 10.38 -10.30
CA ILE A 299 -9.13 11.13 -10.19
C ILE A 299 -8.35 11.10 -11.51
N ILE A 300 -8.17 9.93 -12.14
CA ILE A 300 -7.42 9.87 -13.39
C ILE A 300 -8.11 10.57 -14.55
N LEU A 301 -9.44 10.59 -14.60
CA LEU A 301 -10.17 11.38 -15.59
C LEU A 301 -10.01 12.87 -15.34
N LYS A 302 -10.10 13.32 -14.09
CA LYS A 302 -9.85 14.71 -13.72
C LYS A 302 -8.42 15.15 -14.04
N ASN A 303 -7.42 14.31 -13.84
CA ASN A 303 -6.04 14.60 -14.18
C ASN A 303 -5.83 14.90 -15.67
N LEU A 304 -6.71 14.39 -16.56
CA LEU A 304 -6.67 14.67 -18.02
C LEU A 304 -7.19 16.06 -18.38
N GLU A 305 -7.92 16.72 -17.48
CA GLU A 305 -8.53 18.05 -17.71
C GLU A 305 -7.61 19.20 -17.30
N GLU A 306 -6.59 18.93 -16.52
CA GLU A 306 -5.59 19.88 -16.01
C GLU A 306 -4.28 19.89 -16.83
#